data_e1fbf10ce752bd0ea89b1bbe2f5d4c1a
#
_entry.id   e1fbf10ce752bd0ea89b1bbe2f5d4c1a
#
_cell.length_a   1.000
_cell.length_b   1.000
_cell.length_c   1.000
_cell.angle_alpha   90.00
_cell.angle_beta   90.00
_cell.angle_gamma   90.00
#
_symmetry.space_group_name_H-M   'P 1'
#
loop_
_entity.id
_entity.type
_entity.pdbx_description
1 polymer ?
#
loop_
_entity_poly.entity_id
_entity_poly.type
_entity_poly.pdbx_seq_one_letter_code
_entity_poly.pdbx_strand_id
1 'polypeptide(L)'
;MDFITIPIGYILKFFSNICGNSYILAILLFAILTELIMALVFGIRQQKNSIKQARLRPKEAAIRKKYAGRDDKPTQQKMTQEIQELYQKEGYNPMGGCLPLLIQFPILIALYNIVIDPLKYICGLSQDAIAQVANIIGMDASRGTMAMLGPIEKMGYEAFKNVEGFTPEVFENMPNLTVFGILDLSVMPSECMNLEAIKTVSGWLVLLVPVLTFLSYFFSMKLTRKFSYQPVTDTQQSQMGCSNKMMDITMPLFSVFISFGVPAALGIYWIFKSLLGIVKQIILYYAIPLPKFTEEDYKAAEKEVFARADKSERVEKSGRVVRSLHHIDD
;
A
#
# COMPACT_ATOMS: atom_id res chain seq x y z
N MET A 1 -2.89 3.45 -20.53
CA MET A 1 -1.96 3.38 -19.39
C MET A 1 -0.50 3.54 -19.77
N ASP A 2 -0.16 3.51 -21.05
CA ASP A 2 1.22 3.60 -21.55
C ASP A 2 1.97 4.86 -21.09
N PHE A 3 1.27 5.95 -20.85
CA PHE A 3 1.84 7.20 -20.30
C PHE A 3 2.62 7.01 -18.98
N ILE A 4 2.20 6.08 -18.12
CA ILE A 4 2.90 5.76 -16.87
C ILE A 4 3.79 4.54 -17.04
N THR A 5 3.33 3.54 -17.79
CA THR A 5 4.03 2.25 -17.95
C THR A 5 5.33 2.41 -18.71
N ILE A 6 5.37 3.21 -19.80
CA ILE A 6 6.58 3.40 -20.63
C ILE A 6 7.71 4.08 -19.82
N PRO A 7 7.51 5.21 -19.13
CA PRO A 7 8.57 5.79 -18.30
C PRO A 7 9.09 4.85 -17.21
N ILE A 8 8.21 4.09 -16.55
CA ILE A 8 8.61 3.10 -15.53
C ILE A 8 9.41 1.97 -16.21
N GLY A 9 9.03 1.52 -17.39
CA GLY A 9 9.77 0.54 -18.18
C GLY A 9 11.20 0.98 -18.47
N TYR A 10 11.41 2.23 -18.89
CA TYR A 10 12.75 2.80 -19.10
C TYR A 10 13.57 2.84 -17.81
N ILE A 11 12.97 3.19 -16.69
CA ILE A 11 13.65 3.20 -15.38
C ILE A 11 14.08 1.77 -15.01
N LEU A 12 13.20 0.79 -15.16
CA LEU A 12 13.50 -0.61 -14.86
C LEU A 12 14.57 -1.18 -15.81
N LYS A 13 14.51 -0.83 -17.12
CA LYS A 13 15.56 -1.16 -18.09
C LYS A 13 16.90 -0.61 -17.64
N PHE A 14 16.96 0.67 -17.29
CA PHE A 14 18.17 1.32 -16.81
C PHE A 14 18.75 0.61 -15.57
N PHE A 15 17.90 0.30 -14.57
CA PHE A 15 18.33 -0.43 -13.39
C PHE A 15 18.75 -1.87 -13.68
N SER A 16 18.06 -2.56 -14.61
CA SER A 16 18.43 -3.90 -15.04
C SER A 16 19.83 -3.91 -15.66
N ASN A 17 20.10 -2.99 -16.58
CA ASN A 17 21.40 -2.89 -17.25
C ASN A 17 22.56 -2.62 -16.26
N ILE A 18 22.36 -1.73 -15.29
CA ILE A 18 23.38 -1.47 -14.24
C ILE A 18 23.62 -2.71 -13.37
N CYS A 19 22.59 -3.52 -13.17
CA CYS A 19 22.66 -4.71 -12.31
C CYS A 19 22.99 -6.00 -13.06
N GLY A 20 23.57 -5.92 -14.26
CA GLY A 20 23.96 -7.09 -15.06
C GLY A 20 22.73 -7.91 -15.50
N ASN A 21 21.66 -7.22 -15.90
CA ASN A 21 20.37 -7.76 -16.36
C ASN A 21 19.58 -8.53 -15.26
N SER A 22 19.99 -8.39 -14.00
CA SER A 22 19.26 -8.99 -12.87
C SER A 22 17.96 -8.23 -12.59
N TYR A 23 16.82 -8.80 -12.94
CA TYR A 23 15.52 -8.14 -12.77
C TYR A 23 15.12 -7.97 -11.31
N ILE A 24 15.49 -8.90 -10.42
CA ILE A 24 15.22 -8.76 -8.98
C ILE A 24 15.92 -7.54 -8.38
N LEU A 25 17.16 -7.25 -8.81
CA LEU A 25 17.88 -6.07 -8.36
C LEU A 25 17.29 -4.79 -8.96
N ALA A 26 16.84 -4.85 -10.21
CA ALA A 26 16.11 -3.74 -10.83
C ALA A 26 14.81 -3.40 -10.06
N ILE A 27 14.04 -4.42 -9.65
CA ILE A 27 12.84 -4.26 -8.80
C ILE A 27 13.21 -3.66 -7.43
N LEU A 28 14.31 -4.11 -6.82
CA LEU A 28 14.78 -3.55 -5.54
C LEU A 28 15.12 -2.07 -5.67
N LEU A 29 15.91 -1.69 -6.67
CA LEU A 29 16.28 -0.29 -6.91
C LEU A 29 15.05 0.57 -7.22
N PHE A 30 14.11 0.03 -7.99
CA PHE A 30 12.84 0.70 -8.27
C PHE A 30 11.99 0.86 -6.99
N ALA A 31 11.95 -0.14 -6.13
CA ALA A 31 11.26 -0.04 -4.84
C ALA A 31 11.91 1.03 -3.95
N ILE A 32 13.25 1.12 -3.91
CA ILE A 32 13.98 2.16 -3.18
C ILE A 32 13.66 3.54 -3.75
N LEU A 33 13.72 3.70 -5.07
CA LEU A 33 13.41 4.98 -5.73
C LEU A 33 11.97 5.44 -5.42
N THR A 34 11.00 4.56 -5.61
CA THR A 34 9.59 4.89 -5.35
C THR A 34 9.34 5.18 -3.87
N GLU A 35 9.99 4.44 -2.94
CA GLU A 35 9.84 4.71 -1.51
C GLU A 35 10.49 6.03 -1.09
N LEU A 36 11.63 6.38 -1.69
CA LEU A 36 12.29 7.67 -1.46
C LEU A 36 11.41 8.84 -1.95
N ILE A 37 10.86 8.75 -3.16
CA ILE A 37 9.92 9.76 -3.69
C ILE A 37 8.71 9.88 -2.76
N MET A 38 8.11 8.76 -2.34
CA MET A 38 6.96 8.75 -1.43
C MET A 38 7.32 9.33 -0.05
N ALA A 39 8.52 9.06 0.45
CA ALA A 39 8.98 9.61 1.72
C ALA A 39 9.12 11.14 1.66
N LEU A 40 9.74 11.67 0.59
CA LEU A 40 9.97 13.10 0.40
C LEU A 40 8.68 13.87 0.12
N VAL A 41 7.80 13.36 -0.73
CA VAL A 41 6.58 14.07 -1.16
C VAL A 41 5.46 13.95 -0.11
N PHE A 42 5.27 12.76 0.46
CA PHE A 42 4.13 12.46 1.32
C PHE A 42 4.51 12.13 2.77
N GLY A 43 5.69 11.51 3.02
CA GLY A 43 6.06 11.00 4.34
C GLY A 43 6.09 12.10 5.40
N ILE A 44 6.68 13.25 5.12
CA ILE A 44 6.75 14.39 6.05
C ILE A 44 5.34 14.94 6.32
N ARG A 45 4.49 15.06 5.29
CA ARG A 45 3.11 15.53 5.45
C ARG A 45 2.29 14.54 6.26
N GLN A 46 2.44 13.24 6.00
CA GLN A 46 1.78 12.17 6.73
C GLN A 46 2.20 12.17 8.21
N GLN A 47 3.51 12.32 8.50
CA GLN A 47 4.00 12.40 9.88
C GLN A 47 3.46 13.63 10.61
N LYS A 48 3.44 14.81 9.96
CA LYS A 48 2.82 16.01 10.52
C LYS A 48 1.33 15.83 10.78
N ASN A 49 0.60 15.13 9.90
CA ASN A 49 -0.81 14.81 10.11
C ASN A 49 -1.01 13.84 11.28
N SER A 50 -0.12 12.84 11.44
CA SER A 50 -0.11 11.93 12.60
C SER A 50 0.16 12.68 13.90
N ILE A 51 1.02 13.70 13.90
CA ILE A 51 1.27 14.57 15.07
C ILE A 51 0.02 15.39 15.41
N LYS A 52 -0.68 15.95 14.41
CA LYS A 52 -1.94 16.65 14.65
C LYS A 52 -2.97 15.72 15.29
N GLN A 53 -3.14 14.53 14.75
CA GLN A 53 -4.02 13.52 15.31
C GLN A 53 -3.62 13.15 16.76
N ALA A 54 -2.32 12.94 17.00
CA ALA A 54 -1.82 12.62 18.32
C ALA A 54 -2.16 13.74 19.35
N ARG A 55 -2.09 15.00 18.96
CA ARG A 55 -2.45 16.14 19.81
C ARG A 55 -3.93 16.16 20.21
N LEU A 56 -4.80 15.55 19.42
CA LEU A 56 -6.23 15.44 19.72
C LEU A 56 -6.57 14.28 20.65
N ARG A 57 -5.61 13.39 20.92
CA ARG A 57 -5.82 12.20 21.75
C ARG A 57 -6.44 12.46 23.13
N PRO A 58 -5.99 13.45 23.92
CA PRO A 58 -6.62 13.73 25.21
C PRO A 58 -8.08 14.17 25.07
N LYS A 59 -8.39 15.01 24.05
CA LYS A 59 -9.77 15.47 23.79
C LYS A 59 -10.67 14.33 23.27
N GLU A 60 -10.15 13.45 22.39
CA GLU A 60 -10.87 12.25 21.96
C GLU A 60 -11.18 11.32 23.12
N ALA A 61 -10.21 11.07 24.00
CA ALA A 61 -10.41 10.25 25.18
C ALA A 61 -11.49 10.82 26.10
N ALA A 62 -11.51 12.14 26.29
CA ALA A 62 -12.52 12.84 27.08
C ALA A 62 -13.92 12.72 26.45
N ILE A 63 -14.06 12.87 25.13
CA ILE A 63 -15.34 12.67 24.43
C ILE A 63 -15.80 11.23 24.59
N ARG A 64 -14.93 10.23 24.39
CA ARG A 64 -15.27 8.81 24.58
C ARG A 64 -15.72 8.51 26.00
N LYS A 65 -15.03 9.08 27.00
CA LYS A 65 -15.39 8.94 28.42
C LYS A 65 -16.78 9.52 28.72
N LYS A 66 -17.15 10.63 28.09
CA LYS A 66 -18.49 11.25 28.20
C LYS A 66 -19.62 10.31 27.79
N TYR A 67 -19.36 9.44 26.81
CA TYR A 67 -20.33 8.50 26.25
C TYR A 67 -20.12 7.05 26.74
N ALA A 68 -19.17 6.82 27.65
CA ALA A 68 -18.89 5.49 28.19
C ALA A 68 -20.11 4.89 28.92
N GLY A 69 -20.31 3.58 28.73
CA GLY A 69 -21.45 2.85 29.33
C GLY A 69 -22.78 2.99 28.58
N ARG A 70 -22.79 3.61 27.41
CA ARG A 70 -23.98 3.73 26.56
C ARG A 70 -23.71 3.11 25.19
N ASP A 71 -24.30 1.93 24.92
CA ASP A 71 -24.06 1.16 23.70
C ASP A 71 -25.17 1.30 22.64
N ASP A 72 -26.14 2.18 22.89
CA ASP A 72 -27.23 2.44 21.94
C ASP A 72 -26.73 3.18 20.69
N LYS A 73 -27.28 2.81 19.52
CA LYS A 73 -26.91 3.39 18.22
C LYS A 73 -26.95 4.92 18.17
N PRO A 74 -28.01 5.61 18.70
CA PRO A 74 -28.06 7.07 18.69
C PRO A 74 -26.91 7.71 19.47
N THR A 75 -26.53 7.15 20.62
CA THR A 75 -25.41 7.66 21.44
C THR A 75 -24.08 7.46 20.72
N GLN A 76 -23.87 6.31 20.08
CA GLN A 76 -22.68 6.05 19.28
C GLN A 76 -22.55 7.01 18.08
N GLN A 77 -23.66 7.33 17.41
CA GLN A 77 -23.68 8.31 16.32
C GLN A 77 -23.32 9.72 16.84
N LYS A 78 -23.87 10.16 17.98
CA LYS A 78 -23.53 11.45 18.58
C LYS A 78 -22.06 11.54 18.98
N MET A 79 -21.49 10.48 19.57
CA MET A 79 -20.07 10.41 19.90
C MET A 79 -19.19 10.55 18.63
N THR A 80 -19.53 9.80 17.58
CA THR A 80 -18.80 9.87 16.30
C THR A 80 -18.89 11.26 15.68
N GLN A 81 -20.06 11.88 15.73
CA GLN A 81 -20.27 13.23 15.22
C GLN A 81 -19.43 14.25 16.02
N GLU A 82 -19.41 14.18 17.35
CA GLU A 82 -18.63 15.09 18.20
C GLU A 82 -17.11 14.94 17.94
N ILE A 83 -16.63 13.72 17.70
CA ILE A 83 -15.24 13.46 17.30
C ILE A 83 -14.95 14.06 15.90
N GLN A 84 -15.88 13.93 14.93
CA GLN A 84 -15.72 14.52 13.60
C GLN A 84 -15.70 16.06 13.68
N GLU A 85 -16.56 16.66 14.50
CA GLU A 85 -16.54 18.10 14.73
C GLU A 85 -15.23 18.57 15.37
N LEU A 86 -14.68 17.80 16.33
CA LEU A 86 -13.37 18.06 16.89
C LEU A 86 -12.29 18.07 15.79
N TYR A 87 -12.28 17.06 14.91
CA TYR A 87 -11.33 16.99 13.81
C TYR A 87 -11.44 18.16 12.84
N GLN A 88 -12.67 18.56 12.49
CA GLN A 88 -12.91 19.73 11.62
C GLN A 88 -12.43 21.04 12.26
N LYS A 89 -12.73 21.27 13.54
CA LYS A 89 -12.31 22.47 14.29
C LYS A 89 -10.79 22.60 14.40
N GLU A 90 -10.11 21.48 14.58
CA GLU A 90 -8.64 21.45 14.73
C GLU A 90 -7.92 21.27 13.37
N GLY A 91 -8.67 21.26 12.25
CA GLY A 91 -8.11 21.15 10.90
C GLY A 91 -7.38 19.83 10.64
N TYR A 92 -7.84 18.74 11.28
CA TYR A 92 -7.34 17.40 11.03
C TYR A 92 -8.18 16.72 9.94
N ASN A 93 -7.50 16.17 8.93
CA ASN A 93 -8.17 15.41 7.87
C ASN A 93 -7.81 13.91 7.97
N PRO A 94 -8.77 13.04 8.38
CA PRO A 94 -8.54 11.61 8.48
C PRO A 94 -8.27 10.94 7.11
N MET A 95 -8.78 11.52 6.02
CA MET A 95 -8.57 11.00 4.66
C MET A 95 -7.15 11.25 4.13
N GLY A 96 -6.38 12.16 4.75
CA GLY A 96 -5.01 12.46 4.33
C GLY A 96 -4.04 11.28 4.42
N GLY A 97 -4.38 10.25 5.20
CA GLY A 97 -3.57 9.04 5.35
C GLY A 97 -3.69 8.04 4.19
N CYS A 98 -4.76 8.07 3.39
CA CYS A 98 -4.97 7.12 2.29
C CYS A 98 -4.44 7.60 0.93
N LEU A 99 -4.00 8.85 0.81
CA LEU A 99 -3.49 9.42 -0.45
C LEU A 99 -2.30 8.63 -1.04
N PRO A 100 -1.31 8.14 -0.26
CA PRO A 100 -0.23 7.30 -0.80
C PRO A 100 -0.74 6.02 -1.46
N LEU A 101 -1.82 5.42 -0.95
CA LEU A 101 -2.41 4.20 -1.51
C LEU A 101 -2.99 4.47 -2.91
N LEU A 102 -3.66 5.60 -3.12
CA LEU A 102 -4.22 5.98 -4.42
C LEU A 102 -3.13 6.17 -5.48
N ILE A 103 -1.95 6.68 -5.10
CA ILE A 103 -0.81 6.85 -6.01
C ILE A 103 -0.10 5.52 -6.27
N GLN A 104 -0.06 4.65 -5.27
CA GLN A 104 0.56 3.33 -5.40
C GLN A 104 -0.15 2.44 -6.43
N PHE A 105 -1.48 2.59 -6.60
CA PHE A 105 -2.27 1.74 -7.50
C PHE A 105 -1.86 1.85 -8.99
N PRO A 106 -1.72 3.06 -9.58
CA PRO A 106 -1.22 3.21 -10.95
C PRO A 106 0.20 2.64 -11.15
N ILE A 107 1.08 2.78 -10.16
CA ILE A 107 2.44 2.23 -10.20
C ILE A 107 2.38 0.70 -10.24
N LEU A 108 1.51 0.10 -9.43
CA LEU A 108 1.34 -1.35 -9.39
C LEU A 108 0.84 -1.90 -10.74
N ILE A 109 -0.16 -1.24 -11.34
CA ILE A 109 -0.68 -1.63 -12.66
C ILE A 109 0.40 -1.49 -13.74
N ALA A 110 1.20 -0.42 -13.69
CA ALA A 110 2.30 -0.24 -14.63
C ALA A 110 3.35 -1.34 -14.47
N LEU A 111 3.75 -1.69 -13.24
CA LEU A 111 4.67 -2.80 -12.98
C LEU A 111 4.11 -4.14 -13.47
N TYR A 112 2.82 -4.40 -13.24
CA TYR A 112 2.16 -5.59 -13.74
C TYR A 112 2.28 -5.69 -15.27
N ASN A 113 1.96 -4.62 -16.00
CA ASN A 113 2.07 -4.58 -17.45
C ASN A 113 3.50 -4.80 -17.92
N ILE A 114 4.50 -4.20 -17.26
CA ILE A 114 5.91 -4.34 -17.63
C ILE A 114 6.40 -5.77 -17.42
N VAL A 115 5.97 -6.43 -16.34
CA VAL A 115 6.35 -7.81 -16.06
C VAL A 115 5.69 -8.77 -17.05
N ILE A 116 4.42 -8.55 -17.40
CA ILE A 116 3.70 -9.38 -18.38
C ILE A 116 4.25 -9.19 -19.80
N ASP A 117 4.59 -7.94 -20.18
CA ASP A 117 5.05 -7.60 -21.53
C ASP A 117 6.46 -6.98 -21.56
N PRO A 118 7.50 -7.71 -21.11
CA PRO A 118 8.86 -7.18 -21.06
C PRO A 118 9.43 -6.85 -22.44
N LEU A 119 9.08 -7.58 -23.48
CA LEU A 119 9.54 -7.29 -24.84
C LEU A 119 9.05 -5.91 -25.31
N LYS A 120 7.82 -5.51 -24.96
CA LYS A 120 7.28 -4.19 -25.27
C LYS A 120 7.90 -3.10 -24.40
N TYR A 121 7.83 -3.25 -23.08
CA TYR A 121 8.07 -2.14 -22.14
C TYR A 121 9.53 -2.00 -21.69
N ILE A 122 10.32 -3.09 -21.74
CA ILE A 122 11.74 -3.08 -21.39
C ILE A 122 12.61 -3.11 -22.66
N CYS A 123 12.32 -4.06 -23.57
CA CYS A 123 13.08 -4.19 -24.81
C CYS A 123 12.70 -3.14 -25.84
N GLY A 124 11.49 -2.56 -25.77
CA GLY A 124 11.03 -1.50 -26.68
C GLY A 124 10.62 -1.99 -28.06
N LEU A 125 10.28 -3.29 -28.20
CA LEU A 125 9.85 -3.86 -29.47
C LEU A 125 8.44 -3.40 -29.84
N SER A 126 8.21 -3.19 -31.15
CA SER A 126 6.87 -2.94 -31.68
C SER A 126 5.99 -4.17 -31.61
N GLN A 127 4.66 -3.97 -31.67
CA GLN A 127 3.71 -5.10 -31.67
C GLN A 127 3.93 -6.05 -32.86
N ASP A 128 4.30 -5.51 -34.02
CA ASP A 128 4.61 -6.29 -35.23
C ASP A 128 5.88 -7.13 -35.04
N ALA A 129 6.92 -6.56 -34.42
CA ALA A 129 8.12 -7.30 -34.04
C ALA A 129 7.83 -8.42 -33.04
N ILE A 130 7.01 -8.14 -32.00
CA ILE A 130 6.59 -9.13 -31.03
C ILE A 130 5.81 -10.28 -31.69
N ALA A 131 4.93 -9.97 -32.65
CA ALA A 131 4.18 -10.99 -33.39
C ALA A 131 5.12 -11.87 -34.26
N GLN A 132 6.15 -11.28 -34.88
CA GLN A 132 7.17 -12.03 -35.60
C GLN A 132 7.99 -12.95 -34.69
N VAL A 133 8.42 -12.44 -33.52
CA VAL A 133 9.11 -13.25 -32.52
C VAL A 133 8.20 -14.38 -32.03
N ALA A 134 6.93 -14.14 -31.74
CA ALA A 134 5.95 -15.13 -31.32
C ALA A 134 5.79 -16.25 -32.37
N ASN A 135 5.71 -15.89 -33.65
CA ASN A 135 5.61 -16.86 -34.75
C ASN A 135 6.87 -17.72 -34.86
N ILE A 136 8.07 -17.15 -34.69
CA ILE A 136 9.34 -17.90 -34.76
C ILE A 136 9.41 -18.95 -33.63
N ILE A 137 8.96 -18.58 -32.42
CA ILE A 137 8.97 -19.50 -31.26
C ILE A 137 7.76 -20.43 -31.24
N GLY A 138 6.74 -20.18 -32.06
CA GLY A 138 5.48 -20.96 -32.03
C GLY A 138 4.62 -20.71 -30.79
N MET A 139 4.67 -19.50 -30.22
CA MET A 139 3.92 -19.10 -29.01
C MET A 139 2.89 -18.02 -29.33
N ASP A 140 1.87 -17.93 -28.48
CA ASP A 140 0.86 -16.88 -28.56
C ASP A 140 1.26 -15.68 -27.66
N ALA A 141 1.40 -14.50 -28.26
CA ALA A 141 1.72 -13.26 -27.57
C ALA A 141 0.51 -12.64 -26.83
N SER A 142 -0.72 -13.12 -27.02
CA SER A 142 -1.93 -12.51 -26.48
C SER A 142 -1.99 -12.50 -24.95
N ARG A 143 -1.27 -13.41 -24.30
CA ARG A 143 -1.16 -13.52 -22.83
C ARG A 143 0.05 -12.79 -22.25
N GLY A 144 0.76 -12.02 -23.08
CA GLY A 144 2.00 -11.33 -22.72
C GLY A 144 3.24 -12.02 -23.23
N THR A 145 4.36 -11.30 -23.17
CA THR A 145 5.64 -11.72 -23.78
C THR A 145 6.63 -12.30 -22.77
N MET A 146 6.27 -12.33 -21.51
CA MET A 146 7.11 -12.77 -20.39
C MET A 146 7.60 -14.22 -20.58
N ALA A 147 6.69 -15.13 -20.96
CA ALA A 147 7.01 -16.53 -21.19
C ALA A 147 7.90 -16.78 -22.44
N MET A 148 8.07 -15.78 -23.28
CA MET A 148 8.91 -15.86 -24.49
C MET A 148 10.40 -15.67 -24.20
N LEU A 149 10.77 -15.04 -23.09
CA LEU A 149 12.17 -14.69 -22.79
C LEU A 149 13.06 -15.95 -22.73
N GLY A 150 12.62 -16.99 -22.05
CA GLY A 150 13.38 -18.24 -21.96
C GLY A 150 13.58 -18.95 -23.31
N PRO A 151 12.54 -19.15 -24.13
CA PRO A 151 12.69 -19.65 -25.50
C PRO A 151 13.60 -18.78 -26.39
N ILE A 152 13.50 -17.44 -26.31
CA ILE A 152 14.37 -16.50 -27.06
C ILE A 152 15.83 -16.72 -26.68
N GLU A 153 16.13 -16.79 -25.38
CA GLU A 153 17.49 -17.02 -24.87
C GLU A 153 18.08 -18.33 -25.38
N LYS A 154 17.28 -19.42 -25.37
CA LYS A 154 17.69 -20.75 -25.84
C LYS A 154 17.95 -20.80 -27.34
N MET A 155 17.17 -20.09 -28.16
CA MET A 155 17.31 -20.07 -29.61
C MET A 155 18.49 -19.15 -30.07
N GLY A 156 18.84 -18.19 -29.22
CA GLY A 156 19.92 -17.24 -29.51
C GLY A 156 19.52 -16.15 -30.51
N TYR A 157 20.34 -15.11 -30.60
CA TYR A 157 20.10 -13.92 -31.44
C TYR A 157 19.89 -14.24 -32.93
N GLU A 158 20.65 -15.19 -33.48
CA GLU A 158 20.62 -15.53 -34.93
C GLU A 158 19.23 -15.91 -35.45
N ALA A 159 18.39 -16.50 -34.60
CA ALA A 159 17.02 -16.85 -34.96
C ALA A 159 16.12 -15.62 -35.20
N PHE A 160 16.44 -14.49 -34.60
CA PHE A 160 15.61 -13.27 -34.61
C PHE A 160 16.24 -12.08 -35.34
N LYS A 161 17.41 -12.25 -35.98
CA LYS A 161 18.16 -11.15 -36.64
C LYS A 161 17.39 -10.42 -37.75
N ASN A 162 16.38 -11.06 -38.33
CA ASN A 162 15.53 -10.49 -39.37
C ASN A 162 14.27 -9.79 -38.82
N VAL A 163 14.05 -9.82 -37.51
CA VAL A 163 12.93 -9.13 -36.87
C VAL A 163 13.28 -7.66 -36.68
N GLU A 164 12.43 -6.79 -37.16
CA GLU A 164 12.65 -5.34 -37.10
C GLU A 164 12.76 -4.87 -35.63
N GLY A 165 13.81 -4.16 -35.31
CA GLY A 165 14.09 -3.65 -33.97
C GLY A 165 14.68 -4.68 -32.99
N PHE A 166 14.81 -5.95 -33.36
CA PHE A 166 15.46 -6.96 -32.54
C PHE A 166 16.99 -6.96 -32.83
N THR A 167 17.71 -6.06 -32.15
CA THR A 167 19.15 -5.89 -32.29
C THR A 167 19.94 -6.77 -31.31
N PRO A 168 21.25 -7.00 -31.55
CA PRO A 168 22.11 -7.68 -30.58
C PRO A 168 22.06 -7.05 -29.20
N GLU A 169 22.02 -5.72 -29.17
CA GLU A 169 21.90 -4.96 -27.90
C GLU A 169 20.60 -5.26 -27.17
N VAL A 170 19.47 -5.39 -27.88
CA VAL A 170 18.18 -5.79 -27.29
C VAL A 170 18.25 -7.20 -26.71
N PHE A 171 18.89 -8.14 -27.46
CA PHE A 171 19.06 -9.51 -27.00
C PHE A 171 19.94 -9.61 -25.75
N GLU A 172 21.09 -8.92 -25.75
CA GLU A 172 22.03 -8.90 -24.61
C GLU A 172 21.45 -8.25 -23.34
N ASN A 173 20.57 -7.24 -23.53
CA ASN A 173 19.96 -6.49 -22.44
C ASN A 173 18.55 -6.97 -22.08
N MET A 174 18.15 -8.17 -22.50
CA MET A 174 16.88 -8.75 -22.06
C MET A 174 16.90 -9.00 -20.53
N PRO A 175 15.79 -8.70 -19.84
CA PRO A 175 15.73 -8.90 -18.39
C PRO A 175 15.80 -10.38 -18.03
N ASN A 176 16.71 -10.75 -17.14
CA ASN A 176 16.75 -12.07 -16.55
C ASN A 176 15.75 -12.17 -15.41
N LEU A 177 14.66 -12.89 -15.63
CA LEU A 177 13.60 -13.09 -14.65
C LEU A 177 13.88 -14.25 -13.70
N THR A 178 14.96 -15.00 -13.89
CA THR A 178 15.33 -16.14 -13.04
C THR A 178 16.34 -15.72 -11.99
N VAL A 179 16.02 -15.92 -10.73
CA VAL A 179 16.89 -15.60 -9.60
C VAL A 179 17.66 -16.85 -9.20
N PHE A 180 19.00 -16.77 -9.20
CA PHE A 180 19.93 -17.87 -8.89
C PHE A 180 19.68 -19.15 -9.71
N GLY A 181 19.07 -19.04 -10.88
CA GLY A 181 18.74 -20.19 -11.73
C GLY A 181 17.59 -21.07 -11.18
N ILE A 182 16.93 -20.68 -10.11
CA ILE A 182 15.95 -21.52 -9.40
C ILE A 182 14.57 -20.83 -9.31
N LEU A 183 14.50 -19.59 -8.91
CA LEU A 183 13.23 -18.85 -8.75
C LEU A 183 12.91 -18.07 -10.02
N ASP A 184 11.88 -18.46 -10.73
CA ASP A 184 11.36 -17.75 -11.89
C ASP A 184 10.33 -16.72 -11.45
N LEU A 185 10.68 -15.43 -11.62
CA LEU A 185 9.85 -14.27 -11.24
C LEU A 185 8.65 -14.08 -12.16
N SER A 186 8.64 -14.73 -13.31
CA SER A 186 7.57 -14.67 -14.28
C SER A 186 6.36 -15.53 -13.90
N VAL A 187 6.58 -16.59 -13.15
CA VAL A 187 5.56 -17.57 -12.81
C VAL A 187 4.56 -17.02 -11.80
N MET A 188 3.28 -17.30 -12.02
CA MET A 188 2.22 -16.98 -11.05
C MET A 188 2.14 -18.08 -9.98
N PRO A 189 2.07 -17.75 -8.69
CA PRO A 189 1.92 -18.75 -7.64
C PRO A 189 0.72 -19.69 -7.83
N SER A 190 -0.38 -19.19 -8.41
CA SER A 190 -1.56 -20.01 -8.74
C SER A 190 -1.25 -21.15 -9.73
N GLU A 191 -0.30 -20.96 -10.63
CA GLU A 191 0.14 -21.96 -11.60
C GLU A 191 0.97 -23.08 -10.94
N CYS A 192 1.60 -22.78 -9.79
CA CYS A 192 2.38 -23.74 -9.02
C CYS A 192 1.54 -24.60 -8.05
N MET A 193 0.23 -24.43 -8.00
CA MET A 193 -0.67 -25.22 -7.14
C MET A 193 -1.00 -26.62 -7.71
N ASN A 194 -0.28 -27.10 -8.72
CA ASN A 194 -0.42 -28.44 -9.28
C ASN A 194 0.63 -29.41 -8.72
N LEU A 195 0.33 -30.72 -8.78
CA LEU A 195 1.19 -31.76 -8.21
C LEU A 195 2.60 -31.81 -8.84
N GLU A 196 2.76 -31.44 -10.09
CA GLU A 196 4.06 -31.45 -10.76
C GLU A 196 4.93 -30.28 -10.30
N ALA A 197 4.39 -29.06 -10.20
CA ALA A 197 5.10 -27.89 -9.72
C ALA A 197 5.50 -28.06 -8.25
N ILE A 198 4.63 -28.63 -7.40
CA ILE A 198 4.93 -28.88 -5.98
C ILE A 198 6.11 -29.85 -5.77
N LYS A 199 6.42 -30.70 -6.74
CA LYS A 199 7.60 -31.59 -6.66
C LYS A 199 8.92 -30.86 -6.97
N THR A 200 8.87 -29.63 -7.51
CA THR A 200 10.06 -28.86 -7.89
C THR A 200 10.44 -27.83 -6.83
N VAL A 201 11.74 -27.58 -6.66
CA VAL A 201 12.23 -26.51 -5.77
C VAL A 201 11.74 -25.14 -6.25
N SER A 202 11.70 -24.91 -7.57
CA SER A 202 11.19 -23.66 -8.16
C SER A 202 9.73 -23.40 -7.78
N GLY A 203 8.85 -24.40 -7.90
CA GLY A 203 7.44 -24.27 -7.54
C GLY A 203 7.24 -23.92 -6.05
N TRP A 204 8.00 -24.54 -5.16
CA TRP A 204 7.97 -24.20 -3.74
C TRP A 204 8.43 -22.76 -3.47
N LEU A 205 9.50 -22.30 -4.12
CA LEU A 205 9.99 -20.95 -3.95
C LEU A 205 8.97 -19.91 -4.45
N VAL A 206 8.29 -20.17 -5.56
CA VAL A 206 7.21 -19.32 -6.06
C VAL A 206 6.04 -19.29 -5.09
N LEU A 207 5.62 -20.44 -4.52
CA LEU A 207 4.54 -20.52 -3.52
C LEU A 207 4.91 -19.84 -2.19
N LEU A 208 6.19 -19.73 -1.85
CA LEU A 208 6.64 -18.97 -0.69
C LEU A 208 6.46 -17.45 -0.84
N VAL A 209 6.43 -16.92 -2.07
CA VAL A 209 6.29 -15.47 -2.31
C VAL A 209 5.03 -14.89 -1.68
N PRO A 210 3.80 -15.43 -1.87
CA PRO A 210 2.60 -14.94 -1.19
C PRO A 210 2.71 -15.02 0.34
N VAL A 211 3.33 -16.08 0.88
CA VAL A 211 3.52 -16.24 2.33
C VAL A 211 4.46 -15.16 2.87
N LEU A 212 5.59 -14.93 2.21
CA LEU A 212 6.54 -13.86 2.57
C LEU A 212 5.93 -12.47 2.39
N THR A 213 5.09 -12.27 1.38
CA THR A 213 4.33 -11.04 1.19
C THR A 213 3.40 -10.79 2.37
N PHE A 214 2.65 -11.80 2.82
CA PHE A 214 1.82 -11.71 4.01
C PHE A 214 2.63 -11.34 5.25
N LEU A 215 3.70 -12.10 5.52
CA LEU A 215 4.53 -11.90 6.70
C LEU A 215 5.16 -10.50 6.70
N SER A 216 5.75 -10.08 5.58
CA SER A 216 6.38 -8.76 5.47
C SER A 216 5.36 -7.63 5.68
N TYR A 217 4.17 -7.74 5.12
CA TYR A 217 3.11 -6.75 5.28
C TYR A 217 2.56 -6.73 6.72
N PHE A 218 2.31 -7.90 7.30
CA PHE A 218 1.82 -8.04 8.67
C PHE A 218 2.81 -7.47 9.69
N PHE A 219 4.10 -7.81 9.56
CA PHE A 219 5.14 -7.25 10.43
C PHE A 219 5.31 -5.74 10.19
N SER A 220 5.26 -5.29 8.94
CA SER A 220 5.31 -3.87 8.60
C SER A 220 4.19 -3.10 9.27
N MET A 221 2.94 -3.60 9.23
CA MET A 221 1.81 -2.97 9.91
C MET A 221 2.02 -2.90 11.42
N LYS A 222 2.44 -4.00 12.06
CA LYS A 222 2.70 -4.02 13.50
C LYS A 222 3.78 -3.03 13.92
N LEU A 223 4.92 -3.00 13.19
CA LEU A 223 6.00 -2.08 13.50
C LEU A 223 5.60 -0.63 13.24
N THR A 224 4.97 -0.36 12.09
CA THR A 224 4.48 0.98 11.76
C THR A 224 3.53 1.51 12.82
N ARG A 225 2.64 0.67 13.35
CA ARG A 225 1.77 1.06 14.47
C ARG A 225 2.52 1.41 15.74
N LYS A 226 3.59 0.70 16.05
CA LYS A 226 4.42 1.02 17.23
C LYS A 226 5.04 2.42 17.12
N PHE A 227 5.36 2.85 15.90
CA PHE A 227 6.00 4.13 15.60
C PHE A 227 5.05 5.21 15.07
N SER A 228 3.75 4.89 14.94
CA SER A 228 2.70 5.83 14.53
C SER A 228 1.73 6.09 15.65
N TYR A 229 0.93 7.15 15.50
CA TYR A 229 -0.16 7.41 16.42
C TYR A 229 -1.17 6.24 16.40
N GLN A 230 -1.57 5.81 17.59
CA GLN A 230 -2.66 4.83 17.78
C GLN A 230 -3.86 5.55 18.36
N PRO A 231 -5.04 5.54 17.71
CA PRO A 231 -6.25 6.06 18.33
C PRO A 231 -6.56 5.26 19.62
N VAL A 232 -7.11 5.95 20.62
CA VAL A 232 -7.50 5.30 21.89
C VAL A 232 -8.65 4.33 21.59
N THR A 233 -8.35 3.04 21.62
CA THR A 233 -9.35 1.98 21.56
C THR A 233 -9.55 1.49 22.98
N ASP A 234 -10.53 2.04 23.70
CA ASP A 234 -10.99 1.42 24.94
C ASP A 234 -11.60 0.05 24.61
N THR A 235 -11.21 -0.93 25.39
CA THR A 235 -11.54 -2.36 25.25
C THR A 235 -13.04 -2.67 25.33
N GLN A 236 -13.88 -1.70 25.61
CA GLN A 236 -15.33 -1.87 25.78
C GLN A 236 -16.19 -1.45 24.57
N GLN A 237 -15.63 -0.81 23.56
CA GLN A 237 -16.43 -0.37 22.41
C GLN A 237 -16.13 -1.22 21.16
N SER A 238 -16.67 -2.41 21.18
CA SER A 238 -16.43 -3.54 20.28
C SER A 238 -16.67 -3.32 18.78
N GLN A 239 -17.40 -2.30 18.34
CA GLN A 239 -17.64 -2.11 16.90
C GLN A 239 -16.49 -1.44 16.15
N MET A 240 -15.80 -0.44 16.74
CA MET A 240 -14.66 0.21 16.08
C MET A 240 -13.32 -0.51 16.36
N GLY A 241 -13.19 -1.15 17.52
CA GLY A 241 -12.01 -1.98 17.85
C GLY A 241 -11.96 -3.27 17.04
N CYS A 242 -13.12 -3.86 16.74
CA CYS A 242 -13.24 -4.98 15.82
C CYS A 242 -12.85 -4.57 14.38
N SER A 243 -13.25 -3.39 13.93
CA SER A 243 -12.89 -2.84 12.63
C SER A 243 -11.37 -2.66 12.47
N ASN A 244 -10.65 -2.17 13.49
CA ASN A 244 -9.21 -1.99 13.42
C ASN A 244 -8.46 -3.33 13.41
N LYS A 245 -8.83 -4.29 14.28
CA LYS A 245 -8.24 -5.64 14.28
C LYS A 245 -8.59 -6.41 13.01
N MET A 246 -9.81 -6.25 12.51
CA MET A 246 -10.27 -6.86 11.28
C MET A 246 -9.48 -6.28 10.09
N MET A 247 -9.25 -4.97 10.04
CA MET A 247 -8.46 -4.32 9.00
C MET A 247 -6.99 -4.77 9.01
N ASP A 248 -6.43 -5.09 10.20
CA ASP A 248 -5.07 -5.61 10.37
C ASP A 248 -4.84 -6.99 9.76
N ILE A 249 -5.88 -7.77 9.65
CA ILE A 249 -5.84 -9.12 9.09
C ILE A 249 -6.38 -9.10 7.66
N THR A 250 -7.45 -8.35 7.39
CA THR A 250 -8.10 -8.33 6.08
C THR A 250 -7.20 -7.72 5.01
N MET A 251 -6.47 -6.63 5.31
CA MET A 251 -5.56 -6.01 4.33
C MET A 251 -4.39 -6.92 3.94
N PRO A 252 -3.64 -7.55 4.89
CA PRO A 252 -2.63 -8.54 4.52
C PRO A 252 -3.20 -9.73 3.76
N LEU A 253 -4.37 -10.26 4.14
CA LEU A 253 -5.01 -11.38 3.44
C LEU A 253 -5.41 -11.01 2.00
N PHE A 254 -5.92 -9.79 1.79
CA PHE A 254 -6.23 -9.29 0.46
C PHE A 254 -4.98 -9.21 -0.42
N SER A 255 -3.84 -8.76 0.13
CA SER A 255 -2.55 -8.75 -0.57
C SER A 255 -2.09 -10.15 -0.96
N VAL A 256 -2.29 -11.15 -0.10
CA VAL A 256 -2.01 -12.56 -0.41
C VAL A 256 -2.89 -13.04 -1.58
N PHE A 257 -4.19 -12.78 -1.50
CA PHE A 257 -5.13 -13.20 -2.55
C PHE A 257 -4.71 -12.65 -3.92
N ILE A 258 -4.37 -11.37 -3.99
CA ILE A 258 -3.86 -10.77 -5.24
C ILE A 258 -2.53 -11.41 -5.64
N SER A 259 -1.62 -11.63 -4.70
CA SER A 259 -0.28 -12.19 -4.97
C SER A 259 -0.32 -13.59 -5.59
N PHE A 260 -1.39 -14.36 -5.40
CA PHE A 260 -1.56 -15.65 -6.09
C PHE A 260 -1.88 -15.50 -7.59
N GLY A 261 -2.56 -14.43 -7.97
CA GLY A 261 -3.01 -14.18 -9.35
C GLY A 261 -2.09 -13.29 -10.17
N VAL A 262 -0.92 -12.93 -9.65
CA VAL A 262 0.07 -12.08 -10.34
C VAL A 262 1.44 -12.74 -10.35
N PRO A 263 2.34 -12.38 -11.32
CA PRO A 263 3.71 -12.90 -11.34
C PRO A 263 4.46 -12.68 -10.03
N ALA A 264 5.32 -13.63 -9.66
CA ALA A 264 6.11 -13.59 -8.43
C ALA A 264 6.93 -12.29 -8.27
N ALA A 265 7.35 -11.68 -9.37
CA ALA A 265 8.02 -10.38 -9.42
C ALA A 265 7.27 -9.28 -8.63
N LEU A 266 5.93 -9.23 -8.74
CA LEU A 266 5.11 -8.24 -8.02
C LEU A 266 5.04 -8.55 -6.53
N GLY A 267 4.96 -9.81 -6.15
CA GLY A 267 5.02 -10.22 -4.74
C GLY A 267 6.35 -9.80 -4.10
N ILE A 268 7.46 -9.99 -4.80
CA ILE A 268 8.79 -9.54 -4.36
C ILE A 268 8.86 -8.02 -4.25
N TYR A 269 8.30 -7.28 -5.22
CA TYR A 269 8.18 -5.83 -5.10
C TYR A 269 7.44 -5.42 -3.82
N TRP A 270 6.33 -6.09 -3.48
CA TRP A 270 5.58 -5.81 -2.25
C TRP A 270 6.37 -6.12 -0.99
N ILE A 271 7.17 -7.20 -0.98
CA ILE A 271 8.06 -7.51 0.13
C ILE A 271 9.07 -6.37 0.33
N PHE A 272 9.75 -5.95 -0.74
CA PHE A 272 10.71 -4.83 -0.69
C PHE A 272 10.04 -3.54 -0.20
N LYS A 273 8.88 -3.19 -0.74
CA LYS A 273 8.10 -2.01 -0.32
C LYS A 273 7.74 -2.06 1.16
N SER A 274 7.30 -3.20 1.67
CA SER A 274 6.96 -3.38 3.08
C SER A 274 8.17 -3.17 3.98
N LEU A 275 9.32 -3.74 3.63
CA LEU A 275 10.56 -3.61 4.39
C LEU A 275 11.09 -2.16 4.37
N LEU A 276 11.12 -1.54 3.20
CA LEU A 276 11.53 -0.14 3.05
C LEU A 276 10.59 0.82 3.77
N GLY A 277 9.28 0.52 3.77
CA GLY A 277 8.26 1.25 4.53
C GLY A 277 8.52 1.24 6.04
N ILE A 278 9.00 0.12 6.59
CA ILE A 278 9.43 0.03 7.99
C ILE A 278 10.61 0.99 8.25
N VAL A 279 11.64 0.91 7.41
CA VAL A 279 12.83 1.78 7.53
C VAL A 279 12.43 3.25 7.49
N LYS A 280 11.61 3.64 6.50
CA LYS A 280 11.08 5.00 6.41
C LYS A 280 10.34 5.42 7.68
N GLN A 281 9.46 4.57 8.22
CA GLN A 281 8.67 4.91 9.40
C GLN A 281 9.55 5.08 10.65
N ILE A 282 10.59 4.26 10.80
CA ILE A 282 11.56 4.39 11.87
C ILE A 282 12.31 5.73 11.75
N ILE A 283 12.80 6.07 10.56
CA ILE A 283 13.50 7.34 10.31
C ILE A 283 12.58 8.53 10.64
N LEU A 284 11.33 8.51 10.17
CA LEU A 284 10.38 9.59 10.43
C LEU A 284 10.04 9.72 11.92
N TYR A 285 9.94 8.61 12.64
CA TYR A 285 9.67 8.62 14.08
C TYR A 285 10.77 9.31 14.87
N TYR A 286 12.05 9.04 14.55
CA TYR A 286 13.18 9.69 15.23
C TYR A 286 13.41 11.12 14.76
N ALA A 287 13.21 11.41 13.46
CA ALA A 287 13.39 12.76 12.92
C ALA A 287 12.27 13.73 13.33
N ILE A 288 11.04 13.23 13.45
CA ILE A 288 9.84 14.03 13.76
C ILE A 288 9.01 13.25 14.79
N PRO A 289 9.38 13.30 16.08
CA PRO A 289 8.75 12.47 17.12
C PRO A 289 7.30 12.87 17.40
N LEU A 290 6.52 11.89 17.79
CA LEU A 290 5.14 12.11 18.25
C LEU A 290 5.13 12.77 19.64
N PRO A 291 4.17 13.67 19.91
CA PRO A 291 4.03 14.28 21.24
C PRO A 291 3.66 13.20 22.28
N LYS A 292 4.23 13.36 23.47
CA LYS A 292 3.89 12.55 24.64
C LYS A 292 2.92 13.38 25.51
N PHE A 293 1.93 12.72 26.10
CA PHE A 293 0.94 13.36 26.96
C PHE A 293 1.04 12.78 28.37
N THR A 294 0.87 13.66 29.35
CA THR A 294 0.82 13.33 30.77
C THR A 294 -0.62 13.11 31.22
N GLU A 295 -0.83 12.57 32.43
CA GLU A 295 -2.16 12.47 33.02
C GLU A 295 -2.82 13.84 33.23
N GLU A 296 -2.02 14.89 33.42
CA GLU A 296 -2.51 16.27 33.57
C GLU A 296 -3.13 16.77 32.27
N ASP A 297 -2.52 16.46 31.11
CA ASP A 297 -3.07 16.80 29.80
C ASP A 297 -4.44 16.14 29.56
N TYR A 298 -4.60 14.87 29.98
CA TYR A 298 -5.88 14.17 29.89
C TYR A 298 -6.93 14.79 30.80
N LYS A 299 -6.57 15.15 32.06
CA LYS A 299 -7.48 15.81 33.01
C LYS A 299 -7.89 17.20 32.54
N ALA A 300 -6.96 17.96 31.96
CA ALA A 300 -7.24 19.27 31.39
C ALA A 300 -8.22 19.18 30.20
N ALA A 301 -7.96 18.26 29.27
CA ALA A 301 -8.85 18.00 28.15
C ALA A 301 -10.25 17.54 28.58
N GLU A 302 -10.32 16.68 29.60
CA GLU A 302 -11.58 16.25 30.19
C GLU A 302 -12.40 17.44 30.71
N LYS A 303 -11.79 18.30 31.50
CA LYS A 303 -12.46 19.51 32.02
C LYS A 303 -12.96 20.40 30.88
N GLU A 304 -12.16 20.61 29.83
CA GLU A 304 -12.55 21.41 28.66
C GLU A 304 -13.77 20.82 27.93
N VAL A 305 -13.75 19.51 27.65
CA VAL A 305 -14.84 18.81 26.94
C VAL A 305 -16.14 18.84 27.74
N PHE A 306 -16.09 18.55 29.06
CA PHE A 306 -17.27 18.55 29.91
C PHE A 306 -17.84 19.98 30.12
N ALA A 307 -16.99 21.00 30.28
CA ALA A 307 -17.44 22.38 30.38
C ALA A 307 -18.15 22.89 29.11
N ARG A 308 -17.68 22.46 27.93
CA ARG A 308 -18.37 22.76 26.66
C ARG A 308 -19.74 22.08 26.56
N ALA A 309 -19.84 20.81 27.01
CA ALA A 309 -21.09 20.08 27.03
C ALA A 309 -22.14 20.76 27.91
N ASP A 310 -21.76 21.18 29.13
CA ASP A 310 -22.63 21.92 30.06
C ASP A 310 -23.12 23.24 29.46
N LYS A 311 -22.23 23.97 28.78
CA LYS A 311 -22.59 25.24 28.11
C LYS A 311 -23.57 25.03 26.94
N SER A 312 -23.38 23.99 26.14
CA SER A 312 -24.27 23.66 25.01
C SER A 312 -25.65 23.25 25.50
N GLU A 313 -25.73 22.45 26.58
CA GLU A 313 -26.98 22.02 27.17
C GLU A 313 -27.76 23.18 27.80
N ARG A 314 -27.09 24.14 28.43
CA ARG A 314 -27.70 25.38 28.97
C ARG A 314 -28.28 26.25 27.84
N VAL A 315 -27.57 26.40 26.73
CA VAL A 315 -28.05 27.18 25.57
C VAL A 315 -29.24 26.50 24.93
N GLU A 316 -29.25 25.15 24.78
CA GLU A 316 -30.37 24.40 24.22
C GLU A 316 -31.61 24.49 25.15
N LYS A 317 -31.45 24.40 26.45
CA LYS A 317 -32.55 24.57 27.42
C LYS A 317 -33.10 25.99 27.39
N SER A 318 -32.25 27.02 27.31
CA SER A 318 -32.69 28.41 27.23
C SER A 318 -33.41 28.71 25.91
N GLY A 319 -32.93 28.14 24.77
CA GLY A 319 -33.59 28.27 23.47
C GLY A 319 -34.96 27.56 23.41
N ARG A 320 -35.13 26.43 24.11
CA ARG A 320 -36.44 25.77 24.26
C ARG A 320 -37.42 26.59 25.07
N VAL A 321 -36.95 27.22 26.16
CA VAL A 321 -37.77 28.11 26.99
C VAL A 321 -38.26 29.31 26.18
N VAL A 322 -37.39 29.95 25.39
CA VAL A 322 -37.79 31.10 24.54
C VAL A 322 -38.81 30.67 23.47
N ARG A 323 -38.64 29.49 22.84
CA ARG A 323 -39.62 28.99 21.85
C ARG A 323 -40.98 28.61 22.49
N SER A 324 -41.00 28.11 23.73
CA SER A 324 -42.26 27.80 24.41
C SER A 324 -43.00 29.04 24.87
N LEU A 325 -42.31 30.15 25.14
CA LEU A 325 -42.92 31.42 25.48
C LEU A 325 -43.55 32.12 24.24
N HIS A 326 -43.00 31.95 23.03
CA HIS A 326 -43.56 32.50 21.81
C HIS A 326 -44.83 31.75 21.28
N HIS A 327 -45.14 30.56 21.82
CA HIS A 327 -46.33 29.79 21.46
C HIS A 327 -47.54 30.01 22.43
N ILE A 328 -47.40 30.91 23.40
CA ILE A 328 -48.46 31.22 24.38
C ILE A 328 -49.19 32.52 24.01
N ASP A 329 -48.63 33.30 23.06
CA ASP A 329 -49.18 34.64 22.69
C ASP A 329 -49.84 34.65 21.26
N ASP A 330 -50.21 33.49 20.68
CA ASP A 330 -51.01 33.37 19.43
C ASP A 330 -52.37 32.71 19.72
#